data_83fd1c8fcdfd07b31328c46fe1d96a12
#
_entry.id   83fd1c8fcdfd07b31328c46fe1d96a12
#
_cell.length_a   1.000
_cell.length_b   1.000
_cell.length_c   1.000
_cell.angle_alpha   90.00
_cell.angle_beta   90.00
_cell.angle_gamma   90.00
#
_symmetry.space_group_name_H-M   'P 1'
#
loop_
_entity.id
_entity.type
_entity.pdbx_description
1 polymer ?
#
loop_
_entity_poly.entity_id
_entity_poly.type
_entity_poly.pdbx_seq_one_letter_code
_entity_poly.pdbx_strand_id
1 'polypeptide(L)'
;FSQNIGVISLTGVASRHVVALTGVLLALAGLFPVFGALIVSIPLPVLGGAGLMMFAMIIAAGIQMLDKVARSKRNGLIIAISIGCGLAVTTRPELLDKLPHFFKEVLGSGITVGSLLALILNLVLPEDKVEETKE
;
A
#
# COMPACT_ATOMS: atom_id res chain seq x y z
N PHE A 1 3.10 9.64 0.80
CA PHE A 1 3.42 8.53 -0.13
C PHE A 1 3.51 7.22 0.66
N SER A 2 2.44 6.41 0.61
CA SER A 2 2.34 5.12 1.31
C SER A 2 3.43 4.12 0.91
N GLN A 3 4.00 4.29 -0.29
CA GLN A 3 5.08 3.45 -0.81
C GLN A 3 6.32 3.45 0.09
N ASN A 4 6.61 4.55 0.77
CA ASN A 4 7.76 4.66 1.68
C ASN A 4 7.66 3.68 2.86
N ILE A 5 6.46 3.36 3.32
CA ILE A 5 6.25 2.40 4.41
C ILE A 5 6.68 1.00 3.96
N GLY A 6 6.35 0.62 2.73
CA GLY A 6 6.78 -0.65 2.13
C GLY A 6 8.30 -0.75 2.00
N VAL A 7 8.96 0.33 1.59
CA VAL A 7 10.43 0.38 1.46
C VAL A 7 11.14 0.23 2.81
N ILE A 8 10.60 0.82 3.88
CA ILE A 8 11.16 0.68 5.24
C ILE A 8 11.15 -0.78 5.69
N SER A 9 10.05 -1.50 5.45
CA SER A 9 9.93 -2.91 5.84
C SER A 9 10.88 -3.83 5.08
N LEU A 10 11.26 -3.48 3.85
CA LEU A 10 12.18 -4.23 3.00
C LEU A 10 13.66 -3.92 3.31
N THR A 11 13.97 -2.65 3.49
CA THR A 11 15.36 -2.21 3.72
C THR A 11 15.80 -2.32 5.18
N GLY A 12 14.85 -2.43 6.11
CA GLY A 12 15.11 -2.39 7.54
C GLY A 12 15.60 -1.04 8.07
N VAL A 13 15.70 -0.02 7.20
CA VAL A 13 16.20 1.31 7.56
C VAL A 13 15.05 2.19 8.03
N ALA A 14 14.82 2.21 9.33
CA ALA A 14 13.80 3.04 9.98
C ALA A 14 14.38 4.30 10.66
N SER A 15 15.65 4.65 10.37
CA SER A 15 16.31 5.78 11.01
C SER A 15 15.81 7.11 10.46
N ARG A 16 15.27 7.96 11.33
CA ARG A 16 14.84 9.32 10.99
C ARG A 16 15.97 10.18 10.40
N HIS A 17 17.21 9.92 10.80
CA HIS A 17 18.37 10.69 10.31
C HIS A 17 18.68 10.36 8.85
N VAL A 18 18.55 9.09 8.44
CA VAL A 18 18.72 8.67 7.05
C VAL A 18 17.66 9.28 6.16
N VAL A 19 16.40 9.27 6.60
CA VAL A 19 15.29 9.89 5.86
C VAL A 19 15.48 11.42 5.74
N ALA A 20 15.92 12.08 6.83
CA ALA A 20 16.21 13.51 6.80
C ALA A 20 17.36 13.82 5.84
N LEU A 21 18.43 13.04 5.86
CA LEU A 21 19.56 13.21 4.94
C LEU A 21 19.13 13.03 3.49
N THR A 22 18.31 12.03 3.21
CA THR A 22 17.74 11.82 1.87
C THR A 22 16.90 13.02 1.43
N GLY A 23 16.10 13.58 2.33
CA GLY A 23 15.31 14.81 2.06
C GLY A 23 16.20 16.00 1.71
N VAL A 24 17.28 16.20 2.45
CA VAL A 24 18.26 17.27 2.17
C VAL A 24 18.94 17.05 0.81
N LEU A 25 19.37 15.83 0.51
CA LEU A 25 19.98 15.49 -0.78
C LEU A 25 19.02 15.72 -1.95
N LEU A 26 17.75 15.35 -1.80
CA LEU A 26 16.72 15.60 -2.80
C LEU A 26 16.45 17.09 -2.99
N ALA A 27 16.41 17.87 -1.91
CA ALA A 27 16.26 19.32 -1.98
C ALA A 27 17.44 19.97 -2.70
N LEU A 28 18.67 19.55 -2.40
CA LEU A 28 19.88 20.03 -3.10
C LEU A 28 19.86 19.63 -4.58
N ALA A 29 19.49 18.39 -4.89
CA ALA A 29 19.34 17.93 -6.28
C ALA A 29 18.29 18.75 -7.04
N GLY A 30 17.18 19.13 -6.39
CA GLY A 30 16.13 19.97 -6.97
C GLY A 30 16.57 21.41 -7.29
N LEU A 31 17.59 21.93 -6.59
CA LEU A 31 18.16 23.25 -6.87
C LEU A 31 18.98 23.29 -8.16
N PHE A 32 19.45 22.16 -8.62
CA PHE A 32 20.26 22.07 -9.85
C PHE A 32 19.44 21.53 -11.02
N PRO A 33 19.07 22.35 -12.01
CA PRO A 33 18.27 21.92 -13.17
C PRO A 33 18.89 20.77 -13.98
N VAL A 34 20.20 20.58 -13.86
CA VAL A 34 20.94 19.51 -14.54
C VAL A 34 20.43 18.12 -14.13
N PHE A 35 20.10 17.91 -12.86
CA PHE A 35 19.55 16.62 -12.41
C PHE A 35 18.18 16.34 -13.02
N GLY A 36 17.32 17.36 -13.15
CA GLY A 36 16.04 17.25 -13.83
C GLY A 36 16.22 16.87 -15.31
N ALA A 37 17.14 17.52 -16.00
CA ALA A 37 17.45 17.23 -17.40
C ALA A 37 17.99 15.80 -17.60
N LEU A 38 18.84 15.32 -16.68
CA LEU A 38 19.32 13.93 -16.68
C LEU A 38 18.17 12.91 -16.53
N ILE A 39 17.24 13.15 -15.62
CA ILE A 39 16.09 12.25 -15.41
C ILE A 39 15.19 12.22 -16.64
N VAL A 40 14.92 13.36 -17.26
CA VAL A 40 14.10 13.45 -18.48
C VAL A 40 14.77 12.77 -19.68
N SER A 41 16.10 12.67 -19.71
CA SER A 41 16.82 11.97 -20.78
C SER A 41 16.75 10.44 -20.68
N ILE A 42 16.25 9.89 -19.56
CA ILE A 42 16.09 8.44 -19.40
C ILE A 42 14.95 7.93 -20.29
N PRO A 43 15.19 6.91 -21.15
CA PRO A 43 14.16 6.35 -22.01
C PRO A 43 12.96 5.79 -21.17
N LEU A 44 11.73 6.06 -21.62
CA LEU A 44 10.51 5.59 -20.98
C LEU A 44 10.49 4.08 -20.66
N PRO A 45 11.00 3.17 -21.54
CA PRO A 45 11.05 1.74 -21.22
C PRO A 45 11.91 1.43 -19.99
N VAL A 46 13.00 2.17 -19.76
CA VAL A 46 13.86 1.99 -18.58
C VAL A 46 13.15 2.43 -17.31
N LEU A 47 12.47 3.58 -17.36
CA LEU A 47 11.63 4.05 -16.25
C LEU A 47 10.48 3.09 -15.94
N GLY A 48 9.85 2.55 -16.99
CA GLY A 48 8.80 1.54 -16.84
C GLY A 48 9.30 0.27 -16.17
N GLY A 49 10.47 -0.23 -16.57
CA GLY A 49 11.11 -1.40 -15.95
C GLY A 49 11.46 -1.18 -14.48
N ALA A 50 12.06 -0.03 -14.17
CA ALA A 50 12.36 0.36 -12.79
C ALA A 50 11.08 0.49 -11.94
N GLY A 51 10.03 1.09 -12.49
CA GLY A 51 8.72 1.21 -11.85
C GLY A 51 8.11 -0.16 -11.53
N LEU A 52 8.13 -1.11 -12.46
CA LEU A 52 7.65 -2.47 -12.23
C LEU A 52 8.39 -3.15 -11.07
N MET A 53 9.71 -3.02 -11.01
CA MET A 53 10.50 -3.57 -9.90
C MET A 53 10.14 -2.93 -8.56
N MET A 54 9.93 -1.62 -8.52
CA MET A 54 9.50 -0.93 -7.31
C MET A 54 8.12 -1.40 -6.85
N PHE A 55 7.15 -1.55 -7.75
CA PHE A 55 5.84 -2.08 -7.41
C PHE A 55 5.90 -3.53 -6.95
N ALA A 56 6.72 -4.37 -7.58
CA ALA A 56 6.94 -5.75 -7.14
C ALA A 56 7.47 -5.81 -5.70
N MET A 57 8.41 -4.93 -5.34
CA MET A 57 8.92 -4.84 -3.96
C MET A 57 7.84 -4.43 -2.96
N ILE A 58 6.96 -3.48 -3.33
CA ILE A 58 5.83 -3.06 -2.47
C ILE A 58 4.86 -4.21 -2.25
N ILE A 59 4.54 -4.97 -3.30
CA ILE A 59 3.68 -6.16 -3.21
C ILE A 59 4.33 -7.20 -2.29
N ALA A 60 5.63 -7.47 -2.45
CA ALA A 60 6.36 -8.41 -1.59
C ALA A 60 6.32 -7.98 -0.11
N ALA A 61 6.49 -6.69 0.18
CA ALA A 61 6.35 -6.15 1.53
C ALA A 61 4.93 -6.34 2.09
N GLY A 62 3.90 -6.11 1.27
CA GLY A 62 2.51 -6.36 1.64
C GLY A 62 2.26 -7.82 2.00
N ILE A 63 2.77 -8.75 1.20
CA ILE A 63 2.66 -10.19 1.48
C ILE A 63 3.36 -10.56 2.79
N GLN A 64 4.56 -10.04 3.05
CA GLN A 64 5.29 -10.28 4.29
C GLN A 64 4.55 -9.73 5.52
N MET A 65 3.83 -8.62 5.39
CA MET A 65 2.99 -8.10 6.48
C MET A 65 1.79 -9.02 6.74
N LEU A 66 1.18 -9.57 5.69
CA LEU A 66 0.07 -10.50 5.81
C LEU A 66 0.51 -11.86 6.42
N ASP A 67 1.72 -12.30 6.17
CA ASP A 67 2.25 -13.56 6.73
C ASP A 67 2.41 -13.51 8.26
N LYS A 68 2.54 -12.31 8.83
CA LYS A 68 2.56 -12.09 10.29
C LYS A 68 1.17 -12.20 10.95
N VAL A 69 0.11 -12.19 10.15
CA VAL A 69 -1.27 -12.33 10.65
C VAL A 69 -1.56 -13.80 10.87
N ALA A 70 -2.12 -14.14 12.04
CA ALA A 70 -2.50 -15.52 12.35
C ALA A 70 -3.37 -16.13 11.24
N ARG A 71 -3.02 -17.33 10.79
CA ARG A 71 -3.70 -18.06 9.71
C ARG A 71 -5.00 -18.67 10.24
N SER A 72 -6.01 -17.82 10.43
CA SER A 72 -7.36 -18.20 10.81
C SER A 72 -8.29 -18.05 9.60
N LYS A 73 -9.35 -18.88 9.53
CA LYS A 73 -10.40 -18.74 8.50
C LYS A 73 -11.05 -17.36 8.55
N ARG A 74 -11.23 -16.81 9.74
CA ARG A 74 -11.72 -15.44 9.98
C ARG A 74 -10.82 -14.40 9.32
N ASN A 75 -9.52 -14.44 9.62
CA ASN A 75 -8.57 -13.47 9.08
C ASN A 75 -8.44 -13.57 7.55
N GLY A 76 -8.49 -14.79 7.01
CA GLY A 76 -8.53 -15.02 5.57
C GLY A 76 -9.75 -14.38 4.90
N LEU A 77 -10.94 -14.50 5.52
CA LEU A 77 -12.16 -13.85 5.05
C LEU A 77 -12.06 -12.32 5.10
N ILE A 78 -11.57 -11.76 6.19
CA ILE A 78 -11.38 -10.31 6.34
C ILE A 78 -10.46 -9.78 5.24
N ILE A 79 -9.32 -10.43 5.01
CA ILE A 79 -8.35 -10.03 3.98
C ILE A 79 -8.98 -10.12 2.59
N ALA A 80 -9.65 -11.23 2.26
CA ALA A 80 -10.25 -11.45 0.96
C ALA A 80 -11.33 -10.42 0.63
N ILE A 81 -12.26 -10.17 1.56
CA ILE A 81 -13.34 -9.19 1.37
C ILE A 81 -12.78 -7.77 1.27
N SER A 82 -11.85 -7.41 2.14
CA SER A 82 -11.28 -6.05 2.16
C SER A 82 -10.50 -5.73 0.90
N ILE A 83 -9.66 -6.65 0.44
CA ILE A 83 -8.92 -6.47 -0.81
C ILE A 83 -9.87 -6.50 -2.02
N GLY A 84 -10.82 -7.45 -2.04
CA GLY A 84 -11.79 -7.56 -3.14
C GLY A 84 -12.64 -6.30 -3.30
N CYS A 85 -13.19 -5.77 -2.21
CA CYS A 85 -13.98 -4.53 -2.26
C CYS A 85 -13.12 -3.31 -2.61
N GLY A 86 -11.90 -3.23 -2.08
CA GLY A 86 -10.96 -2.16 -2.44
C GLY A 86 -10.62 -2.15 -3.93
N LEU A 87 -10.33 -3.32 -4.50
CA LEU A 87 -10.10 -3.48 -5.94
C LEU A 87 -11.35 -3.18 -6.77
N ALA A 88 -12.53 -3.61 -6.34
CA ALA A 88 -13.80 -3.34 -7.03
C ALA A 88 -14.04 -1.85 -7.19
N VAL A 89 -13.85 -1.06 -6.13
CA VAL A 89 -13.99 0.40 -6.17
C VAL A 89 -12.94 1.07 -7.07
N THR A 90 -11.70 0.57 -7.03
CA THR A 90 -10.62 1.11 -7.88
C THR A 90 -10.85 0.83 -9.37
N THR A 91 -11.37 -0.37 -9.71
CA THR A 91 -11.58 -0.78 -11.10
C THR A 91 -12.91 -0.27 -11.67
N ARG A 92 -13.89 -0.04 -10.83
CA ARG A 92 -15.24 0.40 -11.20
C ARG A 92 -15.72 1.55 -10.34
N PRO A 93 -15.21 2.77 -10.52
CA PRO A 93 -15.63 3.95 -9.75
C PRO A 93 -17.11 4.28 -9.93
N GLU A 94 -17.75 3.79 -11.00
CA GLU A 94 -19.19 3.92 -11.28
C GLU A 94 -20.07 3.33 -10.18
N LEU A 95 -19.57 2.39 -9.37
CA LEU A 95 -20.31 1.80 -8.24
C LEU A 95 -20.70 2.86 -7.19
N LEU A 96 -19.95 3.96 -7.14
CA LEU A 96 -20.17 5.04 -6.18
C LEU A 96 -20.98 6.21 -6.75
N ASP A 97 -21.40 6.17 -8.02
CA ASP A 97 -22.07 7.30 -8.69
C ASP A 97 -23.43 7.65 -8.08
N LYS A 98 -24.09 6.70 -7.42
CA LYS A 98 -25.38 6.91 -6.73
C LYS A 98 -25.25 7.46 -5.31
N LEU A 99 -24.00 7.59 -4.78
CA LEU A 99 -23.77 8.08 -3.43
C LEU A 99 -23.62 9.61 -3.39
N PRO A 100 -24.01 10.27 -2.28
CA PRO A 100 -23.78 11.70 -2.08
C PRO A 100 -22.29 12.04 -2.22
N HIS A 101 -22.00 13.26 -2.69
CA HIS A 101 -20.65 13.72 -3.03
C HIS A 101 -19.61 13.49 -1.92
N PHE A 102 -20.00 13.65 -0.66
CA PHE A 102 -19.13 13.44 0.50
C PHE A 102 -18.66 11.99 0.61
N PHE A 103 -19.57 11.01 0.42
CA PHE A 103 -19.22 9.59 0.45
C PHE A 103 -18.39 9.18 -0.76
N LYS A 104 -18.62 9.78 -1.92
CA LYS A 104 -17.85 9.53 -3.13
C LYS A 104 -16.40 9.97 -2.97
N GLU A 105 -16.14 11.05 -2.27
CA GLU A 105 -14.79 11.56 -2.02
C GLU A 105 -14.02 10.69 -1.01
N VAL A 106 -14.68 10.24 0.05
CA VAL A 106 -14.07 9.38 1.09
C VAL A 106 -13.90 7.94 0.62
N LEU A 107 -14.91 7.38 -0.06
CA LEU A 107 -14.92 5.99 -0.54
C LEU A 107 -14.36 5.84 -1.95
N GLY A 108 -14.03 6.92 -2.64
CA GLY A 108 -13.45 6.91 -3.99
C GLY A 108 -12.06 6.27 -4.09
N SER A 109 -11.39 6.11 -2.94
CA SER A 109 -10.11 5.41 -2.86
C SER A 109 -10.32 3.94 -2.44
N GLY A 110 -9.91 3.00 -3.27
CA GLY A 110 -9.95 1.57 -2.94
C GLY A 110 -9.15 1.21 -1.69
N ILE A 111 -8.10 1.98 -1.39
CA ILE A 111 -7.30 1.82 -0.16
C ILE A 111 -8.16 2.17 1.06
N THR A 112 -8.90 3.28 0.99
CA THR A 112 -9.78 3.71 2.09
C THR A 112 -10.89 2.69 2.34
N VAL A 113 -11.55 2.22 1.28
CA VAL A 113 -12.61 1.21 1.37
C VAL A 113 -12.08 -0.10 1.94
N GLY A 114 -10.96 -0.60 1.43
CA GLY A 114 -10.33 -1.83 1.91
C GLY A 114 -9.92 -1.73 3.38
N SER A 115 -9.30 -0.62 3.78
CA SER A 115 -8.87 -0.41 5.17
C SER A 115 -10.06 -0.29 6.13
N LEU A 116 -11.10 0.46 5.75
CA LEU A 116 -12.30 0.64 6.56
C LEU A 116 -13.05 -0.69 6.73
N LEU A 117 -13.22 -1.46 5.65
CA LEU A 117 -13.84 -2.78 5.70
C LEU A 117 -13.04 -3.75 6.56
N ALA A 118 -11.72 -3.77 6.44
CA ALA A 118 -10.87 -4.61 7.29
C ALA A 118 -11.08 -4.29 8.77
N LEU A 119 -11.16 -3.01 9.10
CA LEU A 119 -11.36 -2.55 10.47
C LEU A 119 -12.75 -2.92 11.01
N ILE A 120 -13.79 -2.67 10.22
CA ILE A 120 -15.18 -3.01 10.58
C ILE A 120 -15.35 -4.53 10.74
N LEU A 121 -14.86 -5.31 9.76
CA LEU A 121 -14.95 -6.77 9.83
C LEU A 121 -14.16 -7.34 11.01
N ASN A 122 -13.02 -6.75 11.34
CA ASN A 122 -12.25 -7.18 12.49
C ASN A 122 -12.96 -6.90 13.82
N LEU A 123 -13.78 -5.85 13.89
CA LEU A 123 -14.59 -5.53 15.08
C LEU A 123 -15.86 -6.38 15.18
N VAL A 124 -16.47 -6.71 14.04
CA VAL A 124 -17.76 -7.42 13.99
C VAL A 124 -17.59 -8.93 14.08
N LEU A 125 -16.54 -9.50 13.49
CA LEU A 125 -16.32 -10.93 13.55
C LEU A 125 -15.65 -11.30 14.89
N PRO A 126 -16.22 -12.26 15.64
CA PRO A 126 -15.61 -12.74 16.89
C PRO A 126 -14.25 -13.39 16.62
N GLU A 127 -13.36 -13.30 17.58
CA GLU A 127 -12.06 -13.96 17.50
C GLU A 127 -12.24 -15.49 17.50
N ASP A 128 -11.72 -16.15 16.46
CA ASP A 128 -11.58 -17.60 16.49
C ASP A 128 -10.55 -17.93 17.56
N LYS A 129 -10.92 -18.76 18.53
CA LYS A 129 -9.92 -19.40 19.40
C LYS A 129 -9.01 -20.21 18.50
N VAL A 130 -7.77 -19.76 18.35
CA VAL A 130 -6.73 -20.51 17.66
C VAL A 130 -6.55 -21.78 18.48
N GLU A 131 -7.09 -22.90 18.02
CA GLU A 131 -6.65 -24.21 18.49
C GLU A 131 -5.20 -24.36 18.05
N GLU A 132 -4.29 -24.23 19.00
CA GLU A 132 -2.89 -24.65 18.81
C GLU A 132 -2.91 -26.14 18.49
N THR A 133 -2.90 -26.47 17.20
CA THR A 133 -2.61 -27.80 16.74
C THR A 133 -1.13 -28.02 17.05
N LYS A 134 -0.88 -28.63 18.22
CA LYS A 134 0.41 -29.22 18.56
C LYS A 134 0.63 -30.39 17.61
N GLU A 135 1.50 -30.22 16.62
CA GLU A 135 2.25 -31.30 16.00
C GLU A 135 3.73 -31.06 16.25
#